data_82c87adc675378061576dcc272109bca
#
_entry.id   82c87adc675378061576dcc272109bca
#
_cell.length_a   1.000
_cell.length_b   1.000
_cell.length_c   1.000
_cell.angle_alpha   90.00
_cell.angle_beta   90.00
_cell.angle_gamma   90.00
#
_symmetry.space_group_name_H-M   'P 1'
#
loop_
_entity.id
_entity.type
_entity.pdbx_description
1 polymer ?
#
loop_
_entity_poly.entity_id
_entity_poly.type
_entity_poly.pdbx_seq_one_letter_code
_entity_poly.pdbx_strand_id
1 'polypeptide(L)'
;MDKIARLQELIDQSQNIVFFGGAGVSTESNIPDFRSSDGIYSVELGRHFTAEQLVSHTMFERYPQEFFDFYKKYLLYPDAKPNAAHVYLADLEKTSKLKAVVTQNIDSLHEMAGSKKVLKLHGSADRNYCLNCQRFYDLAGFLALKGTVPHCLDCGGIVKPDVTLYEEPLDMEVFQQAAQAIHQADLLIIGGTSLVVYPAASLIQYFAGKHLVVINKTSIPQDSQADLVIEGKIGEVLGKLKQ
;
A
#
# COMPACT_ATOMS: atom_id res chain seq x y z
N MET A 1 -29.03 3.55 11.70
CA MET A 1 -27.95 3.10 12.61
C MET A 1 -26.69 3.89 12.27
N ASP A 2 -25.98 4.37 13.25
CA ASP A 2 -24.70 5.04 13.02
C ASP A 2 -23.69 4.04 12.45
N LYS A 3 -23.13 4.34 11.29
CA LYS A 3 -22.19 3.43 10.60
C LYS A 3 -20.90 3.23 11.41
N ILE A 4 -20.46 4.23 12.18
CA ILE A 4 -19.28 4.12 13.04
C ILE A 4 -19.56 3.16 14.20
N ALA A 5 -20.73 3.30 14.86
CA ALA A 5 -21.14 2.37 15.91
C ALA A 5 -21.27 0.93 15.39
N ARG A 6 -21.79 0.75 14.16
CA ARG A 6 -21.86 -0.57 13.53
C ARG A 6 -20.48 -1.15 13.22
N LEU A 7 -19.55 -0.33 12.73
CA LEU A 7 -18.17 -0.75 12.49
C LEU A 7 -17.50 -1.20 13.80
N GLN A 8 -17.67 -0.42 14.87
CA GLN A 8 -17.13 -0.78 16.19
C GLN A 8 -17.69 -2.12 16.67
N GLU A 9 -19.00 -2.33 16.55
CA GLU A 9 -19.63 -3.59 16.92
C GLU A 9 -19.04 -4.79 16.15
N LEU A 10 -18.86 -4.66 14.82
CA LEU A 10 -18.25 -5.72 14.00
C LEU A 10 -16.82 -6.03 14.44
N ILE A 11 -16.01 -5.00 14.73
CA ILE A 11 -14.65 -5.16 15.24
C ILE A 11 -14.64 -5.83 16.62
N ASP A 12 -15.55 -5.42 17.51
CA ASP A 12 -15.63 -5.96 18.86
C ASP A 12 -15.99 -7.45 18.88
N GLN A 13 -16.88 -7.88 17.98
CA GLN A 13 -17.31 -9.27 17.83
C GLN A 13 -16.31 -10.16 17.09
N SER A 14 -15.36 -9.58 16.36
CA SER A 14 -14.41 -10.33 15.53
C SER A 14 -13.13 -10.71 16.30
N GLN A 15 -12.51 -11.82 15.92
CA GLN A 15 -11.27 -12.34 16.51
C GLN A 15 -10.12 -12.45 15.48
N ASN A 16 -10.45 -12.54 14.18
CA ASN A 16 -9.49 -12.68 13.10
C ASN A 16 -9.76 -11.59 12.04
N ILE A 17 -9.31 -10.39 12.32
CA ILE A 17 -9.49 -9.25 11.43
C ILE A 17 -8.30 -9.16 10.47
N VAL A 18 -8.56 -8.93 9.20
CA VAL A 18 -7.55 -8.54 8.21
C VAL A 18 -7.95 -7.19 7.61
N PHE A 19 -6.99 -6.31 7.50
CA PHE A 19 -7.12 -5.05 6.79
C PHE A 19 -6.46 -5.17 5.42
N PHE A 20 -7.17 -4.80 4.34
CA PHE A 20 -6.65 -4.71 2.98
C PHE A 20 -6.67 -3.26 2.51
N GLY A 21 -5.51 -2.67 2.28
CA GLY A 21 -5.37 -1.25 1.97
C GLY A 21 -4.64 -0.94 0.67
N GLY A 22 -4.85 0.29 0.20
CA GLY A 22 -4.15 0.88 -0.94
C GLY A 22 -3.77 2.34 -0.70
N ALA A 23 -3.43 3.07 -1.76
CA ALA A 23 -2.87 4.42 -1.68
C ALA A 23 -3.75 5.44 -0.94
N GLY A 24 -5.08 5.24 -0.96
CA GLY A 24 -6.02 6.09 -0.21
C GLY A 24 -5.82 6.06 1.31
N VAL A 25 -5.14 5.04 1.87
CA VAL A 25 -4.79 4.99 3.29
C VAL A 25 -3.76 6.06 3.65
N SER A 26 -2.86 6.39 2.73
CA SER A 26 -1.76 7.33 2.96
C SER A 26 -2.07 8.77 2.53
N THR A 27 -3.26 9.05 1.95
CA THR A 27 -3.62 10.41 1.50
C THR A 27 -3.71 11.40 2.66
N GLU A 28 -4.12 10.96 3.85
CA GLU A 28 -4.14 11.79 5.07
C GLU A 28 -2.74 11.94 5.72
N SER A 29 -1.73 11.33 5.10
CA SER A 29 -0.29 11.49 5.42
C SER A 29 0.45 12.33 4.37
N ASN A 30 -0.30 13.05 3.51
CA ASN A 30 0.21 13.86 2.40
C ASN A 30 0.93 13.05 1.31
N ILE A 31 0.62 11.77 1.16
CA ILE A 31 1.03 10.96 0.00
C ILE A 31 -0.17 10.90 -0.95
N PRO A 32 -0.11 11.47 -2.16
CA PRO A 32 -1.22 11.42 -3.10
C PRO A 32 -1.49 9.99 -3.53
N ASP A 33 -2.75 9.65 -3.75
CA ASP A 33 -3.07 8.39 -4.42
C ASP A 33 -2.79 8.45 -5.93
N PHE A 34 -3.03 7.36 -6.64
CA PHE A 34 -2.70 7.29 -8.07
C PHE A 34 -3.81 7.84 -8.96
N ARG A 35 -5.10 7.68 -8.60
CA ARG A 35 -6.25 7.77 -9.52
C ARG A 35 -7.28 8.84 -9.21
N SER A 36 -7.20 9.48 -8.04
CA SER A 36 -8.10 10.62 -7.76
C SER A 36 -7.81 11.80 -8.68
N SER A 37 -8.68 12.80 -8.68
CA SER A 37 -8.50 14.04 -9.45
C SER A 37 -7.16 14.74 -9.17
N ASP A 38 -6.65 14.59 -7.94
CA ASP A 38 -5.39 15.16 -7.47
C ASP A 38 -4.28 14.09 -7.38
N GLY A 39 -4.51 12.91 -7.95
CA GLY A 39 -3.62 11.76 -7.90
C GLY A 39 -2.46 11.86 -8.88
N ILE A 40 -1.50 10.94 -8.73
CA ILE A 40 -0.26 10.93 -9.53
C ILE A 40 -0.57 10.80 -11.03
N TYR A 41 -1.64 10.10 -11.42
CA TYR A 41 -2.01 9.92 -12.83
C TYR A 41 -2.65 11.17 -13.45
N SER A 42 -3.11 12.14 -12.67
CA SER A 42 -3.61 13.42 -13.16
C SER A 42 -2.50 14.43 -13.49
N VAL A 43 -1.25 14.17 -13.09
CA VAL A 43 -0.12 15.04 -13.36
C VAL A 43 0.15 15.07 -14.86
N GLU A 44 0.04 16.24 -15.48
CA GLU A 44 0.47 16.45 -16.86
C GLU A 44 1.99 16.31 -16.97
N LEU A 45 2.43 15.13 -17.37
CA LEU A 45 3.85 14.80 -17.42
C LEU A 45 4.55 15.37 -18.66
N GLY A 46 3.83 16.10 -19.52
CA GLY A 46 4.37 16.77 -20.71
C GLY A 46 5.06 15.83 -21.70
N ARG A 47 4.91 14.51 -21.55
CA ARG A 47 5.60 13.44 -22.27
C ARG A 47 4.59 12.44 -22.82
N HIS A 48 5.02 11.63 -23.78
CA HIS A 48 4.22 10.60 -24.46
C HIS A 48 3.95 9.34 -23.60
N PHE A 49 4.23 9.35 -22.28
CA PHE A 49 4.11 8.18 -21.40
C PHE A 49 3.03 8.39 -20.34
N THR A 50 2.23 7.36 -20.07
CA THR A 50 1.33 7.32 -18.92
C THR A 50 2.12 7.10 -17.62
N ALA A 51 1.52 7.40 -16.47
CA ALA A 51 2.18 7.16 -15.19
C ALA A 51 2.45 5.66 -14.93
N GLU A 52 1.55 4.77 -15.38
CA GLU A 52 1.79 3.32 -15.33
C GLU A 52 3.02 2.92 -16.15
N GLN A 53 3.16 3.48 -17.36
CA GLN A 53 4.35 3.22 -18.19
C GLN A 53 5.63 3.70 -17.49
N LEU A 54 5.59 4.87 -16.83
CA LEU A 54 6.76 5.45 -16.13
C LEU A 54 7.24 4.60 -14.95
N VAL A 55 6.37 3.74 -14.38
CA VAL A 55 6.72 2.81 -13.31
C VAL A 55 6.66 1.34 -13.77
N SER A 56 6.99 1.09 -15.03
CA SER A 56 7.07 -0.27 -15.60
C SER A 56 8.52 -0.79 -15.64
N HIS A 57 8.66 -2.12 -15.72
CA HIS A 57 9.94 -2.76 -15.92
C HIS A 57 10.61 -2.31 -17.23
N THR A 58 9.83 -2.21 -18.31
CA THR A 58 10.31 -1.69 -19.61
C THR A 58 10.89 -0.28 -19.49
N MET A 59 10.23 0.61 -18.72
CA MET A 59 10.74 1.98 -18.50
C MET A 59 12.05 1.96 -17.71
N PHE A 60 12.10 1.15 -16.64
CA PHE A 60 13.30 1.01 -15.83
C PHE A 60 14.50 0.52 -16.66
N GLU A 61 14.30 -0.44 -17.56
CA GLU A 61 15.39 -0.99 -18.38
C GLU A 61 15.83 -0.05 -19.53
N ARG A 62 14.84 0.52 -20.26
CA ARG A 62 15.15 1.26 -21.50
C ARG A 62 15.37 2.74 -21.29
N TYR A 63 14.75 3.30 -20.25
CA TYR A 63 14.75 4.74 -19.95
C TYR A 63 14.96 4.97 -18.45
N PRO A 64 16.09 4.49 -17.86
CA PRO A 64 16.31 4.58 -16.41
C PRO A 64 16.33 6.01 -15.88
N GLN A 65 16.78 6.98 -16.69
CA GLN A 65 16.76 8.39 -16.30
C GLN A 65 15.33 8.87 -16.01
N GLU A 66 14.41 8.63 -16.94
CA GLU A 66 13.00 9.02 -16.85
C GLU A 66 12.30 8.27 -15.72
N PHE A 67 12.60 6.96 -15.56
CA PHE A 67 12.07 6.16 -14.46
C PHE A 67 12.47 6.76 -13.11
N PHE A 68 13.76 7.00 -12.87
CA PHE A 68 14.24 7.50 -11.59
C PHE A 68 13.86 8.96 -11.33
N ASP A 69 13.77 9.81 -12.34
CA ASP A 69 13.26 11.18 -12.23
C ASP A 69 11.80 11.15 -11.72
N PHE A 70 10.96 10.29 -12.32
CA PHE A 70 9.59 10.14 -11.91
C PHE A 70 9.47 9.49 -10.52
N TYR A 71 10.17 8.38 -10.29
CA TYR A 71 10.15 7.62 -9.04
C TYR A 71 10.53 8.49 -7.83
N LYS A 72 11.66 9.19 -7.93
CA LYS A 72 12.16 10.05 -6.85
C LYS A 72 11.23 11.23 -6.58
N LYS A 73 10.62 11.80 -7.61
CA LYS A 73 9.78 12.99 -7.48
C LYS A 73 8.37 12.70 -6.99
N TYR A 74 7.77 11.59 -7.41
CA TYR A 74 6.34 11.35 -7.24
C TYR A 74 6.00 10.13 -6.38
N LEU A 75 6.97 9.27 -6.05
CA LEU A 75 6.71 8.06 -5.28
C LEU A 75 7.44 8.01 -3.93
N LEU A 76 8.39 8.91 -3.68
CA LEU A 76 9.14 8.95 -2.41
C LEU A 76 8.70 10.15 -1.56
N TYR A 77 8.29 9.83 -0.32
CA TYR A 77 7.81 10.79 0.67
C TYR A 77 8.50 10.56 2.01
N PRO A 78 9.81 10.86 2.14
CA PRO A 78 10.59 10.51 3.33
C PRO A 78 10.11 11.20 4.61
N ASP A 79 9.42 12.34 4.50
CA ASP A 79 8.92 13.13 5.62
C ASP A 79 7.50 12.76 6.04
N ALA A 80 6.82 11.86 5.32
CA ALA A 80 5.47 11.44 5.64
C ALA A 80 5.40 10.77 7.02
N LYS A 81 4.28 11.00 7.71
CA LYS A 81 4.04 10.44 9.05
C LYS A 81 2.77 9.61 9.05
N PRO A 82 2.70 8.56 9.88
CA PRO A 82 1.47 7.79 10.06
C PRO A 82 0.28 8.70 10.43
N ASN A 83 -0.87 8.44 9.83
CA ASN A 83 -2.14 9.08 10.19
C ASN A 83 -2.96 8.18 11.14
N ALA A 84 -4.15 8.64 11.51
CA ALA A 84 -5.02 7.95 12.46
C ALA A 84 -5.37 6.51 12.05
N ALA A 85 -5.48 6.21 10.73
CA ALA A 85 -5.73 4.84 10.28
C ALA A 85 -4.56 3.91 10.61
N HIS A 86 -3.34 4.33 10.32
CA HIS A 86 -2.14 3.54 10.63
C HIS A 86 -2.01 3.26 12.13
N VAL A 87 -2.21 4.31 12.95
CA VAL A 87 -2.14 4.20 14.41
C VAL A 87 -3.22 3.26 14.94
N TYR A 88 -4.47 3.42 14.51
CA TYR A 88 -5.58 2.56 14.94
C TYR A 88 -5.32 1.08 14.60
N LEU A 89 -4.85 0.79 13.37
CA LEU A 89 -4.55 -0.59 12.95
C LEU A 89 -3.41 -1.19 13.78
N ALA A 90 -2.37 -0.42 14.08
CA ALA A 90 -1.27 -0.87 14.94
C ALA A 90 -1.75 -1.16 16.37
N ASP A 91 -2.64 -0.35 16.92
CA ASP A 91 -3.23 -0.58 18.24
C ASP A 91 -4.18 -1.77 18.24
N LEU A 92 -4.98 -1.96 17.18
CA LEU A 92 -5.83 -3.14 17.02
C LEU A 92 -5.00 -4.44 16.92
N GLU A 93 -3.82 -4.39 16.31
CA GLU A 93 -2.90 -5.54 16.29
C GLU A 93 -2.40 -5.92 17.69
N LYS A 94 -2.14 -4.93 18.57
CA LYS A 94 -1.75 -5.17 19.98
C LYS A 94 -2.81 -5.93 20.77
N THR A 95 -4.09 -5.79 20.42
CA THR A 95 -5.18 -6.57 21.02
C THR A 95 -5.26 -8.00 20.50
N SER A 96 -4.38 -8.40 19.60
CA SER A 96 -4.37 -9.69 18.90
C SER A 96 -5.61 -9.98 18.03
N LYS A 97 -6.47 -8.99 17.79
CA LYS A 97 -7.61 -9.11 16.86
C LYS A 97 -7.19 -8.94 15.41
N LEU A 98 -6.40 -7.91 15.09
CA LEU A 98 -5.85 -7.72 13.75
C LEU A 98 -4.72 -8.72 13.51
N LYS A 99 -4.88 -9.58 12.51
CA LYS A 99 -3.92 -10.65 12.19
C LYS A 99 -2.91 -10.25 11.12
N ALA A 100 -3.28 -9.35 10.22
CA ALA A 100 -2.39 -8.80 9.22
C ALA A 100 -2.94 -7.49 8.64
N VAL A 101 -2.03 -6.62 8.24
CA VAL A 101 -2.27 -5.56 7.28
C VAL A 101 -1.74 -6.05 5.93
N VAL A 102 -2.62 -6.18 4.94
CA VAL A 102 -2.26 -6.45 3.55
C VAL A 102 -2.30 -5.12 2.81
N THR A 103 -1.18 -4.67 2.28
CA THR A 103 -1.12 -3.34 1.64
C THR A 103 -0.52 -3.40 0.24
N GLN A 104 -1.09 -2.58 -0.63
CA GLN A 104 -0.54 -2.29 -1.96
C GLN A 104 0.49 -1.16 -1.93
N ASN A 105 0.60 -0.45 -0.80
CA ASN A 105 1.50 0.68 -0.65
C ASN A 105 2.96 0.24 -0.49
N ILE A 106 3.85 1.06 -1.02
CA ILE A 106 5.30 0.88 -0.89
C ILE A 106 5.90 1.71 0.25
N ASP A 107 5.14 2.66 0.82
CA ASP A 107 5.55 3.40 2.01
C ASP A 107 5.62 2.50 3.25
N SER A 108 6.23 2.95 4.32
CA SER A 108 6.37 2.20 5.58
C SER A 108 5.56 2.80 6.73
N LEU A 109 4.45 3.49 6.42
CA LEU A 109 3.67 4.17 7.44
C LEU A 109 2.98 3.21 8.42
N HIS A 110 2.61 2.01 7.99
CA HIS A 110 2.08 0.96 8.88
C HIS A 110 3.12 0.52 9.90
N GLU A 111 4.33 0.21 9.44
CA GLU A 111 5.46 -0.19 10.29
C GLU A 111 5.88 0.95 11.22
N MET A 112 5.93 2.19 10.73
CA MET A 112 6.23 3.38 11.53
C MET A 112 5.18 3.63 12.62
N ALA A 113 3.91 3.27 12.38
CA ALA A 113 2.85 3.32 13.40
C ALA A 113 2.96 2.21 14.44
N GLY A 114 3.73 1.16 14.17
CA GLY A 114 3.98 0.05 15.08
C GLY A 114 3.39 -1.29 14.66
N SER A 115 2.70 -1.39 13.50
CA SER A 115 2.24 -2.67 12.95
C SER A 115 3.41 -3.61 12.69
N LYS A 116 3.26 -4.88 13.05
CA LYS A 116 4.30 -5.92 12.95
C LYS A 116 4.10 -6.84 11.76
N LYS A 117 2.85 -7.22 11.49
CA LYS A 117 2.52 -8.11 10.38
C LYS A 117 1.94 -7.33 9.22
N VAL A 118 2.83 -6.71 8.43
CA VAL A 118 2.50 -5.95 7.23
C VAL A 118 2.93 -6.75 6.00
N LEU A 119 1.98 -7.17 5.18
CA LEU A 119 2.18 -7.92 3.94
C LEU A 119 2.14 -6.93 2.76
N LYS A 120 3.32 -6.50 2.32
CA LYS A 120 3.50 -5.52 1.24
C LYS A 120 3.49 -6.20 -0.11
N LEU A 121 2.37 -6.15 -0.82
CA LEU A 121 2.19 -6.82 -2.11
C LEU A 121 3.06 -6.27 -3.23
N HIS A 122 3.41 -5.00 -3.15
CA HIS A 122 4.21 -4.30 -4.17
C HIS A 122 5.62 -3.92 -3.67
N GLY A 123 6.12 -4.62 -2.64
CA GLY A 123 7.44 -4.34 -2.10
C GLY A 123 7.52 -3.09 -1.23
N SER A 124 8.70 -2.50 -1.10
CA SER A 124 8.95 -1.37 -0.20
C SER A 124 9.97 -0.40 -0.76
N ALA A 125 9.66 0.91 -0.67
CA ALA A 125 10.60 1.98 -1.01
C ALA A 125 11.79 2.08 -0.04
N ASP A 126 11.66 1.52 1.17
CA ASP A 126 12.73 1.54 2.18
C ASP A 126 13.82 0.48 1.93
N ARG A 127 13.61 -0.41 1.00
CA ARG A 127 14.59 -1.44 0.61
C ARG A 127 15.04 -1.20 -0.82
N ASN A 128 16.33 -1.09 -1.01
CA ASN A 128 16.92 -0.87 -2.34
C ASN A 128 18.17 -1.72 -2.46
N TYR A 129 18.39 -2.36 -3.59
CA TYR A 129 19.49 -3.29 -3.80
C TYR A 129 20.26 -2.98 -5.07
N CYS A 130 21.59 -3.10 -4.98
CA CYS A 130 22.43 -3.08 -6.16
C CYS A 130 22.16 -4.32 -7.01
N LEU A 131 21.87 -4.14 -8.30
CA LEU A 131 21.60 -5.25 -9.22
C LEU A 131 22.80 -6.18 -9.44
N ASN A 132 24.04 -5.65 -9.25
CA ASN A 132 25.26 -6.44 -9.49
C ASN A 132 25.74 -7.17 -8.23
N CYS A 133 25.91 -6.44 -7.11
CA CYS A 133 26.53 -7.00 -5.90
C CYS A 133 25.56 -7.22 -4.75
N GLN A 134 24.27 -6.93 -4.92
CA GLN A 134 23.21 -7.09 -3.94
C GLN A 134 23.40 -6.24 -2.65
N ARG A 135 24.29 -5.24 -2.68
CA ARG A 135 24.42 -4.31 -1.55
C ARG A 135 23.10 -3.63 -1.26
N PHE A 136 22.70 -3.68 -0.01
CA PHE A 136 21.50 -3.05 0.51
C PHE A 136 21.71 -1.55 0.75
N TYR A 137 20.67 -0.77 0.47
CA TYR A 137 20.54 0.65 0.80
C TYR A 137 19.13 0.87 1.39
N ASP A 138 19.04 1.46 2.57
CA ASP A 138 17.79 2.01 3.06
C ASP A 138 17.38 3.24 2.24
N LEU A 139 16.19 3.81 2.50
CA LEU A 139 15.71 4.98 1.75
C LEU A 139 16.68 6.16 1.85
N ALA A 140 17.23 6.44 3.05
CA ALA A 140 18.14 7.54 3.24
C ALA A 140 19.46 7.34 2.46
N GLY A 141 20.02 6.14 2.52
CA GLY A 141 21.19 5.74 1.75
C GLY A 141 20.96 5.78 0.24
N PHE A 142 19.78 5.36 -0.22
CA PHE A 142 19.40 5.43 -1.62
C PHE A 142 19.30 6.90 -2.12
N LEU A 143 18.65 7.77 -1.35
CA LEU A 143 18.51 9.18 -1.69
C LEU A 143 19.85 9.94 -1.65
N ALA A 144 20.82 9.46 -0.88
CA ALA A 144 22.17 10.05 -0.81
C ALA A 144 23.05 9.67 -2.02
N LEU A 145 22.64 8.70 -2.86
CA LEU A 145 23.37 8.35 -4.08
C LEU A 145 23.29 9.49 -5.09
N LYS A 146 24.44 9.83 -5.70
CA LYS A 146 24.54 10.94 -6.65
C LYS A 146 23.92 10.59 -7.99
N GLY A 147 23.40 11.61 -8.67
CA GLY A 147 22.82 11.52 -10.01
C GLY A 147 21.35 11.08 -9.98
N THR A 148 20.70 11.18 -11.12
CA THR A 148 19.31 10.71 -11.28
C THR A 148 19.24 9.20 -11.18
N VAL A 149 20.04 8.48 -11.96
CA VAL A 149 20.19 7.02 -11.85
C VAL A 149 21.15 6.73 -10.70
N PRO A 150 20.70 6.05 -9.64
CA PRO A 150 21.55 5.77 -8.48
C PRO A 150 22.51 4.62 -8.77
N HIS A 151 23.80 4.84 -8.52
CA HIS A 151 24.85 3.83 -8.70
C HIS A 151 25.44 3.39 -7.37
N CYS A 152 25.69 2.11 -7.25
CA CYS A 152 26.29 1.47 -6.08
C CYS A 152 27.69 2.03 -5.79
N LEU A 153 27.96 2.39 -4.55
CA LEU A 153 29.26 2.92 -4.14
C LEU A 153 30.40 1.89 -4.21
N ASP A 154 30.09 0.58 -4.17
CA ASP A 154 31.09 -0.48 -4.18
C ASP A 154 31.45 -0.93 -5.61
N CYS A 155 30.46 -1.14 -6.49
CA CYS A 155 30.68 -1.78 -7.78
C CYS A 155 30.17 -0.95 -8.98
N GLY A 156 29.57 0.21 -8.75
CA GLY A 156 29.04 1.06 -9.82
C GLY A 156 27.76 0.55 -10.50
N GLY A 157 27.22 -0.60 -10.08
CA GLY A 157 25.97 -1.14 -10.61
C GLY A 157 24.76 -0.27 -10.24
N ILE A 158 23.66 -0.34 -11.00
CA ILE A 158 22.44 0.39 -10.70
C ILE A 158 21.82 -0.14 -9.41
N VAL A 159 21.35 0.75 -8.54
CA VAL A 159 20.59 0.41 -7.34
C VAL A 159 19.09 0.52 -7.66
N LYS A 160 18.38 -0.62 -7.69
CA LYS A 160 16.94 -0.71 -7.93
C LYS A 160 16.20 -0.73 -6.60
N PRO A 161 15.10 0.06 -6.47
CA PRO A 161 14.19 -0.09 -5.33
C PRO A 161 13.52 -1.47 -5.35
N ASP A 162 13.33 -2.07 -4.17
CA ASP A 162 12.61 -3.32 -3.97
C ASP A 162 11.09 -3.10 -4.05
N VAL A 163 10.66 -2.54 -5.18
CA VAL A 163 9.25 -2.35 -5.50
C VAL A 163 8.91 -3.15 -6.76
N THR A 164 7.72 -3.74 -6.76
CA THR A 164 7.18 -4.44 -7.92
C THR A 164 6.68 -3.43 -8.93
N LEU A 165 7.34 -3.37 -10.08
CA LEU A 165 6.94 -2.50 -11.18
C LEU A 165 5.80 -3.16 -11.99
N TYR A 166 5.06 -2.36 -12.76
CA TYR A 166 4.22 -2.95 -13.80
C TYR A 166 5.07 -3.87 -14.69
N GLU A 167 4.47 -4.95 -15.20
CA GLU A 167 5.14 -6.02 -15.96
C GLU A 167 5.98 -7.00 -15.10
N GLU A 168 6.23 -6.70 -13.82
CA GLU A 168 6.90 -7.63 -12.90
C GLU A 168 5.88 -8.51 -12.14
N PRO A 169 6.23 -9.77 -11.85
CA PRO A 169 5.38 -10.61 -10.99
C PRO A 169 5.42 -10.12 -9.53
N LEU A 170 4.33 -10.34 -8.81
CA LEU A 170 4.33 -10.16 -7.36
C LEU A 170 5.22 -11.21 -6.69
N ASP A 171 5.70 -10.89 -5.48
CA ASP A 171 6.27 -11.89 -4.59
C ASP A 171 5.19 -12.91 -4.20
N MET A 172 5.36 -14.14 -4.71
CA MET A 172 4.37 -15.21 -4.52
C MET A 172 4.31 -15.71 -3.08
N GLU A 173 5.38 -15.57 -2.29
CA GLU A 173 5.35 -15.91 -0.88
C GLU A 173 4.48 -14.91 -0.10
N VAL A 174 4.67 -13.61 -0.32
CA VAL A 174 3.82 -12.56 0.27
C VAL A 174 2.38 -12.70 -0.19
N PHE A 175 2.15 -13.00 -1.48
CA PHE A 175 0.81 -13.21 -2.02
C PHE A 175 0.09 -14.39 -1.34
N GLN A 176 0.77 -15.52 -1.16
CA GLN A 176 0.21 -16.71 -0.51
C GLN A 176 -0.08 -16.44 0.98
N GLN A 177 0.81 -15.75 1.69
CA GLN A 177 0.59 -15.34 3.08
C GLN A 177 -0.63 -14.42 3.20
N ALA A 178 -0.79 -13.47 2.27
CA ALA A 178 -1.96 -12.58 2.23
C ALA A 178 -3.25 -13.35 1.94
N ALA A 179 -3.24 -14.25 0.96
CA ALA A 179 -4.38 -15.10 0.64
C ALA A 179 -4.80 -15.96 1.83
N GLN A 180 -3.84 -16.56 2.53
CA GLN A 180 -4.10 -17.35 3.72
C GLN A 180 -4.67 -16.52 4.87
N ALA A 181 -4.11 -15.33 5.13
CA ALA A 181 -4.61 -14.43 6.16
C ALA A 181 -6.05 -14.00 5.88
N ILE A 182 -6.35 -13.63 4.63
CA ILE A 182 -7.69 -13.23 4.19
C ILE A 182 -8.68 -14.40 4.30
N HIS A 183 -8.26 -15.61 3.90
CA HIS A 183 -9.11 -16.81 4.00
C HIS A 183 -9.50 -17.15 5.44
N GLN A 184 -8.59 -16.91 6.39
CA GLN A 184 -8.80 -17.21 7.82
C GLN A 184 -9.52 -16.08 8.57
N ALA A 185 -9.73 -14.92 7.94
CA ALA A 185 -10.38 -13.79 8.57
C ALA A 185 -11.87 -14.02 8.78
N ASP A 186 -12.40 -13.62 9.94
CA ASP A 186 -13.84 -13.53 10.20
C ASP A 186 -14.40 -12.15 9.83
N LEU A 187 -13.53 -11.12 9.81
CA LEU A 187 -13.81 -9.77 9.33
C LEU A 187 -12.70 -9.30 8.37
N LEU A 188 -13.06 -8.96 7.15
CA LEU A 188 -12.19 -8.28 6.20
C LEU A 188 -12.61 -6.81 6.08
N ILE A 189 -11.66 -5.91 6.35
CA ILE A 189 -11.85 -4.46 6.17
C ILE A 189 -11.05 -4.04 4.94
N ILE A 190 -11.72 -3.58 3.91
CA ILE A 190 -11.12 -3.00 2.70
C ILE A 190 -11.15 -1.48 2.84
N GLY A 191 -10.00 -0.82 2.69
CA GLY A 191 -9.93 0.63 2.85
C GLY A 191 -8.95 1.33 1.91
N GLY A 192 -9.34 2.51 1.41
CA GLY A 192 -8.44 3.37 0.64
C GLY A 192 -7.91 2.76 -0.65
N THR A 193 -8.69 1.92 -1.33
CA THR A 193 -8.27 1.26 -2.56
C THR A 193 -9.40 1.19 -3.59
N SER A 194 -9.06 1.34 -4.87
CA SER A 194 -10.01 1.14 -5.97
C SER A 194 -10.17 -0.33 -6.38
N LEU A 195 -9.32 -1.24 -5.90
CA LEU A 195 -9.30 -2.68 -6.23
C LEU A 195 -9.24 -2.99 -7.74
N VAL A 196 -8.55 -2.17 -8.52
CA VAL A 196 -8.44 -2.37 -9.98
C VAL A 196 -7.07 -2.89 -10.41
N VAL A 197 -6.09 -2.98 -9.50
CA VAL A 197 -4.73 -3.45 -9.83
C VAL A 197 -4.62 -4.95 -9.58
N TYR A 198 -4.54 -5.70 -10.67
CA TYR A 198 -4.33 -7.14 -10.63
C TYR A 198 -2.83 -7.47 -10.67
N PRO A 199 -2.39 -8.59 -10.04
CA PRO A 199 -3.21 -9.60 -9.37
C PRO A 199 -3.60 -9.28 -7.92
N ALA A 200 -3.12 -8.20 -7.30
CA ALA A 200 -3.40 -7.87 -5.90
C ALA A 200 -4.91 -7.81 -5.57
N ALA A 201 -5.72 -7.22 -6.47
CA ALA A 201 -7.17 -7.13 -6.29
C ALA A 201 -7.89 -8.50 -6.23
N SER A 202 -7.30 -9.56 -6.80
CA SER A 202 -7.90 -10.91 -6.75
C SER A 202 -7.83 -11.55 -5.37
N LEU A 203 -7.01 -11.05 -4.46
CA LEU A 203 -6.90 -11.57 -3.08
C LEU A 203 -8.21 -11.54 -2.32
N ILE A 204 -9.09 -10.58 -2.62
CA ILE A 204 -10.40 -10.48 -1.98
C ILE A 204 -11.27 -11.73 -2.21
N GLN A 205 -11.06 -12.44 -3.33
CA GLN A 205 -11.80 -13.66 -3.66
C GLN A 205 -11.49 -14.83 -2.72
N TYR A 206 -10.39 -14.78 -1.96
CA TYR A 206 -10.07 -15.78 -0.94
C TYR A 206 -10.84 -15.58 0.36
N PHE A 207 -11.51 -14.46 0.54
CA PHE A 207 -12.30 -14.21 1.75
C PHE A 207 -13.52 -15.14 1.81
N ALA A 208 -13.61 -15.91 2.90
CA ALA A 208 -14.70 -16.83 3.18
C ALA A 208 -15.33 -16.56 4.55
N GLY A 209 -14.99 -15.43 5.17
CA GLY A 209 -15.40 -15.06 6.51
C GLY A 209 -16.82 -14.49 6.57
N LYS A 210 -17.15 -13.97 7.75
CA LYS A 210 -18.52 -13.58 8.11
C LYS A 210 -18.88 -12.18 7.62
N HIS A 211 -17.94 -11.23 7.74
CA HIS A 211 -18.23 -9.82 7.56
C HIS A 211 -17.21 -9.13 6.65
N LEU A 212 -17.72 -8.46 5.63
CA LEU A 212 -16.96 -7.61 4.74
C LEU A 212 -17.33 -6.15 4.97
N VAL A 213 -16.33 -5.31 5.24
CA VAL A 213 -16.50 -3.86 5.40
C VAL A 213 -15.69 -3.14 4.34
N VAL A 214 -16.27 -2.12 3.73
CA VAL A 214 -15.58 -1.22 2.80
C VAL A 214 -15.58 0.21 3.34
N ILE A 215 -14.41 0.84 3.35
CA ILE A 215 -14.21 2.24 3.77
C ILE A 215 -13.42 2.97 2.68
N ASN A 216 -14.12 3.72 1.84
CA ASN A 216 -13.51 4.44 0.72
C ASN A 216 -14.18 5.80 0.49
N LYS A 217 -13.48 6.72 -0.18
CA LYS A 217 -14.06 7.98 -0.66
C LYS A 217 -15.03 7.79 -1.82
N THR A 218 -14.81 6.77 -2.64
CA THR A 218 -15.60 6.46 -3.84
C THR A 218 -16.02 5.02 -3.80
N SER A 219 -17.16 4.71 -4.45
CA SER A 219 -17.67 3.35 -4.55
C SER A 219 -16.74 2.44 -5.34
N ILE A 220 -16.71 1.16 -4.95
CA ILE A 220 -15.99 0.08 -5.62
C ILE A 220 -16.94 -1.11 -5.89
N PRO A 221 -16.59 -2.02 -6.82
CA PRO A 221 -17.47 -3.16 -7.13
C PRO A 221 -17.82 -4.03 -5.91
N GLN A 222 -16.93 -4.12 -4.92
CA GLN A 222 -17.11 -4.91 -3.70
C GLN A 222 -18.15 -4.33 -2.73
N ASP A 223 -18.57 -3.08 -2.90
CA ASP A 223 -19.64 -2.46 -2.09
C ASP A 223 -20.94 -3.27 -2.13
N SER A 224 -21.24 -3.90 -3.27
CA SER A 224 -22.44 -4.72 -3.44
C SER A 224 -22.45 -6.02 -2.61
N GLN A 225 -21.29 -6.44 -2.13
CA GLN A 225 -21.10 -7.65 -1.32
C GLN A 225 -20.81 -7.33 0.15
N ALA A 226 -20.58 -6.05 0.46
CA ALA A 226 -20.18 -5.64 1.81
C ALA A 226 -21.39 -5.56 2.77
N ASP A 227 -21.20 -6.04 3.99
CA ASP A 227 -22.19 -5.88 5.08
C ASP A 227 -22.26 -4.42 5.56
N LEU A 228 -21.18 -3.67 5.39
CA LEU A 228 -21.11 -2.27 5.75
C LEU A 228 -20.22 -1.50 4.77
N VAL A 229 -20.77 -0.45 4.19
CA VAL A 229 -20.04 0.51 3.35
C VAL A 229 -20.03 1.88 4.03
N ILE A 230 -18.85 2.42 4.26
CA ILE A 230 -18.66 3.77 4.80
C ILE A 230 -17.94 4.62 3.75
N GLU A 231 -18.65 5.63 3.25
CA GLU A 231 -18.04 6.63 2.37
C GLU A 231 -17.31 7.66 3.22
N GLY A 232 -15.99 7.79 3.00
CA GLY A 232 -15.15 8.72 3.76
C GLY A 232 -13.67 8.42 3.67
N LYS A 233 -12.87 9.29 4.29
CA LYS A 233 -11.43 9.07 4.44
C LYS A 233 -11.18 8.05 5.53
N ILE A 234 -10.26 7.15 5.28
CA ILE A 234 -10.02 6.00 6.16
C ILE A 234 -9.52 6.42 7.55
N GLY A 235 -8.65 7.44 7.64
CA GLY A 235 -8.14 7.94 8.91
C GLY A 235 -9.23 8.66 9.72
N GLU A 236 -10.09 9.46 9.05
CA GLU A 236 -11.24 10.09 9.72
C GLU A 236 -12.25 9.06 10.25
N VAL A 237 -12.41 7.92 9.57
CA VAL A 237 -13.33 6.84 9.98
C VAL A 237 -12.74 6.05 11.13
N LEU A 238 -11.52 5.49 10.96
CA LEU A 238 -10.88 4.66 11.97
C LEU A 238 -10.50 5.46 13.23
N GLY A 239 -10.15 6.74 13.07
CA GLY A 239 -9.84 7.62 14.20
C GLY A 239 -11.03 7.95 15.12
N LYS A 240 -12.27 7.62 14.73
CA LYS A 240 -13.48 7.76 15.58
C LYS A 240 -13.78 6.52 16.41
N LEU A 241 -13.09 5.41 16.13
CA LEU A 241 -13.30 4.15 16.83
C LEU A 241 -12.60 4.17 18.20
N LYS A 242 -13.17 3.44 19.13
CA LYS A 242 -12.58 3.25 20.45
C LYS A 242 -11.49 2.17 20.38
N GLN A 243 -10.45 2.38 21.12
CA GLN A 243 -9.37 1.40 21.34
C GLN A 243 -9.78 0.38 22.40
#